data_7bf1bb69f92723b3214b05953138f30c
#
_entry.id   7bf1bb69f92723b3214b05953138f30c
#
_cell.length_a   1.000
_cell.length_b   1.000
_cell.length_c   1.000
_cell.angle_alpha   90.00
_cell.angle_beta   90.00
_cell.angle_gamma   90.00
#
_symmetry.space_group_name_H-M   'P 1'
#
loop_
_entity.id
_entity.type
_entity.pdbx_description
1 polymer ?
#
loop_
_entity_poly.entity_id
_entity_poly.type
_entity_poly.pdbx_seq_one_letter_code
_entity_poly.pdbx_strand_id
1 'polypeptide(L)'
;YADSIEEGKYDHSAYYNSGSYNVYYGNKLVATIKDHNGGQGWGTITYDQGLYHSSNVAICNLLDQGYVTKDVLTEKLNDLGFFQGDTMDGLTCSSSINAYTRKNAGRLEYLTTGFGQGSTVTPYQLLKAYSVFGNDGKTVQPHIVDKVVNPETNKVVYQATPKYSKQIFSTNTISQVKDLMLGVIEDEQGTGKTYRLDNDVRMIGKTGTGQVVENGGYSTTLYMHSFVGIAPYDDPQVVMFLTFKSGDSYAQYMPNIVKQTMNEALQVVNRYNAKNTTAVDQSYTLDSYTNQSVNYVKSKLESKSLSVQIIGNGSSVIEQYPLAKSKVTSGDKVFIKTEGKDITLP
;
A
#
# COMPACT_ATOMS: atom_id res chain seq x y z
N TYR A 1 -15.33 5.09 2.63
CA TYR A 1 -15.49 4.81 1.19
C TYR A 1 -15.94 3.37 0.96
N ALA A 2 -15.14 2.35 1.30
CA ALA A 2 -15.52 0.96 1.06
C ALA A 2 -16.89 0.60 1.65
N ASP A 3 -17.15 1.02 2.89
CA ASP A 3 -18.44 0.76 3.55
C ASP A 3 -19.60 1.46 2.84
N SER A 4 -19.41 2.71 2.41
CA SER A 4 -20.47 3.45 1.70
C SER A 4 -20.77 2.88 0.30
N ILE A 5 -19.77 2.35 -0.37
CA ILE A 5 -19.91 1.65 -1.67
C ILE A 5 -20.62 0.31 -1.45
N GLU A 6 -20.20 -0.47 -0.44
CA GLU A 6 -20.82 -1.76 -0.11
C GLU A 6 -22.30 -1.63 0.27
N GLU A 7 -22.65 -0.54 0.98
CA GLU A 7 -24.05 -0.21 1.31
C GLU A 7 -24.85 0.36 0.12
N GLY A 8 -24.23 0.53 -1.04
CA GLY A 8 -24.88 1.08 -2.23
C GLY A 8 -25.29 2.55 -2.09
N LYS A 9 -24.63 3.28 -1.19
CA LYS A 9 -24.95 4.69 -0.90
C LYS A 9 -23.96 5.67 -1.51
N TYR A 10 -22.81 5.18 -1.97
CA TYR A 10 -21.79 6.03 -2.54
C TYR A 10 -22.15 6.46 -3.95
N ASP A 11 -22.01 7.76 -4.21
CA ASP A 11 -22.21 8.37 -5.53
C ASP A 11 -20.95 9.10 -5.95
N HIS A 12 -20.25 8.57 -6.96
CA HIS A 12 -19.03 9.14 -7.52
C HIS A 12 -19.21 10.56 -8.08
N SER A 13 -20.45 10.91 -8.46
CA SER A 13 -20.79 12.24 -8.98
C SER A 13 -21.23 13.24 -7.89
N ALA A 14 -21.39 12.79 -6.65
CA ALA A 14 -21.80 13.67 -5.56
C ALA A 14 -20.68 14.63 -5.14
N TYR A 15 -21.07 15.84 -4.79
CA TYR A 15 -20.17 16.94 -4.41
C TYR A 15 -20.32 17.31 -2.94
N TYR A 16 -19.26 17.84 -2.38
CA TYR A 16 -19.25 18.46 -1.06
C TYR A 16 -18.35 19.70 -1.05
N ASN A 17 -18.52 20.58 -0.06
CA ASN A 17 -17.65 21.71 0.17
C ASN A 17 -16.48 21.27 1.08
N SER A 18 -15.25 21.30 0.55
CA SER A 18 -14.04 20.98 1.29
C SER A 18 -13.59 22.13 2.19
N GLY A 19 -12.55 21.91 2.98
CA GLY A 19 -11.91 22.94 3.80
C GLY A 19 -12.09 22.74 5.29
N SER A 20 -13.27 22.96 5.83
CA SER A 20 -13.53 22.80 7.26
C SER A 20 -14.93 22.27 7.56
N TYR A 21 -15.03 21.52 8.65
CA TYR A 21 -16.24 20.89 9.12
C TYR A 21 -16.45 21.17 10.62
N ASN A 22 -17.56 21.83 10.96
CA ASN A 22 -17.86 22.19 12.35
C ASN A 22 -18.64 21.07 13.05
N VAL A 23 -18.16 20.64 14.19
CA VAL A 23 -18.79 19.62 15.05
C VAL A 23 -19.46 20.31 16.22
N TYR A 24 -20.76 20.08 16.37
CA TYR A 24 -21.57 20.68 17.42
C TYR A 24 -22.07 19.63 18.40
N TYR A 25 -22.22 20.02 19.64
CA TYR A 25 -22.94 19.30 20.70
C TYR A 25 -24.13 20.19 21.12
N GLY A 26 -25.33 19.84 20.71
CA GLY A 26 -26.44 20.78 20.71
C GLY A 26 -26.07 22.02 19.88
N ASN A 27 -26.19 23.21 20.50
CA ASN A 27 -25.80 24.48 19.85
C ASN A 27 -24.37 24.91 20.13
N LYS A 28 -23.60 24.12 20.87
CA LYS A 28 -22.20 24.47 21.22
C LYS A 28 -21.24 23.87 20.20
N LEU A 29 -20.45 24.73 19.57
CA LEU A 29 -19.31 24.29 18.75
C LEU A 29 -18.26 23.64 19.66
N VAL A 30 -17.91 22.38 19.42
CA VAL A 30 -16.93 21.62 20.20
C VAL A 30 -15.62 21.41 19.48
N ALA A 31 -15.64 21.38 18.13
CA ALA A 31 -14.43 21.26 17.30
C ALA A 31 -14.70 21.76 15.88
N THR A 32 -13.62 22.19 15.22
CA THR A 32 -13.59 22.40 13.76
C THR A 32 -12.53 21.48 13.16
N ILE A 33 -12.98 20.47 12.43
CA ILE A 33 -12.11 19.58 11.67
C ILE A 33 -11.72 20.30 10.39
N LYS A 34 -10.41 20.24 10.04
CA LYS A 34 -9.88 20.93 8.86
C LYS A 34 -9.22 19.93 7.93
N ASP A 35 -9.27 20.25 6.64
CA ASP A 35 -8.42 19.60 5.65
C ASP A 35 -6.97 20.01 5.86
N HIS A 36 -6.03 19.16 5.44
CA HIS A 36 -4.60 19.29 5.77
C HIS A 36 -3.92 20.54 5.18
N ASN A 37 -4.55 21.20 4.22
CA ASN A 37 -4.05 22.47 3.64
C ASN A 37 -4.43 23.70 4.50
N GLY A 38 -4.47 23.56 5.80
CA GLY A 38 -4.82 24.61 6.75
C GLY A 38 -6.32 24.92 6.82
N GLY A 39 -7.16 24.07 6.20
CA GLY A 39 -8.59 24.28 6.13
C GLY A 39 -9.04 25.20 5.00
N GLN A 40 -8.16 25.54 4.06
CA GLN A 40 -8.55 26.30 2.86
C GLN A 40 -9.46 25.47 1.95
N GLY A 41 -9.25 24.15 1.91
CA GLY A 41 -9.96 23.24 1.02
C GLY A 41 -9.61 23.44 -0.45
N TRP A 42 -10.45 22.87 -1.30
CA TRP A 42 -10.36 22.90 -2.77
C TRP A 42 -11.69 23.38 -3.39
N GLY A 43 -12.52 24.07 -2.59
CA GLY A 43 -13.86 24.48 -2.99
C GLY A 43 -14.85 23.30 -3.00
N THR A 44 -15.80 23.32 -3.93
CA THR A 44 -16.77 22.25 -4.15
C THR A 44 -16.14 21.19 -5.06
N ILE A 45 -15.90 20.01 -4.54
CA ILE A 45 -15.26 18.88 -5.23
C ILE A 45 -16.06 17.60 -5.04
N THR A 46 -15.81 16.60 -5.88
CA THR A 46 -16.42 15.27 -5.71
C THR A 46 -15.82 14.53 -4.52
N TYR A 47 -16.52 13.50 -4.03
CA TYR A 47 -15.95 12.62 -2.99
C TYR A 47 -14.74 11.85 -3.50
N ASP A 48 -14.69 11.49 -4.80
CA ASP A 48 -13.52 10.87 -5.42
C ASP A 48 -12.28 11.78 -5.28
N GLN A 49 -12.40 13.04 -5.69
CA GLN A 49 -11.36 14.05 -5.50
C GLN A 49 -11.04 14.24 -4.01
N GLY A 50 -12.04 14.14 -3.13
CA GLY A 50 -11.84 14.16 -1.68
C GLY A 50 -10.91 13.06 -1.18
N LEU A 51 -10.97 11.84 -1.75
CA LEU A 51 -10.03 10.77 -1.43
C LEU A 51 -8.64 11.07 -2.01
N TYR A 52 -8.54 11.58 -3.25
CA TYR A 52 -7.26 11.94 -3.88
C TYR A 52 -6.51 12.99 -3.08
N HIS A 53 -7.22 13.99 -2.58
CA HIS A 53 -6.70 15.05 -1.71
C HIS A 53 -6.57 14.62 -0.24
N SER A 54 -6.98 13.42 0.15
CA SER A 54 -6.99 12.99 1.55
C SER A 54 -7.80 13.92 2.47
N SER A 55 -8.99 14.36 2.02
CA SER A 55 -9.84 15.28 2.74
C SER A 55 -10.46 14.65 3.98
N ASN A 56 -10.21 15.24 5.15
CA ASN A 56 -10.88 14.90 6.40
C ASN A 56 -12.37 15.26 6.34
N VAL A 57 -12.68 16.37 5.68
CA VAL A 57 -14.07 16.89 5.54
C VAL A 57 -14.91 15.95 4.69
N ALA A 58 -14.35 15.31 3.65
CA ALA A 58 -15.03 14.26 2.90
C ALA A 58 -15.51 13.12 3.82
N ILE A 59 -14.62 12.62 4.67
CA ILE A 59 -14.93 11.53 5.61
C ILE A 59 -16.00 11.98 6.62
N CYS A 60 -15.89 13.20 7.17
CA CYS A 60 -16.92 13.74 8.08
C CYS A 60 -18.29 13.77 7.42
N ASN A 61 -18.38 14.23 6.17
CA ASN A 61 -19.63 14.26 5.43
C ASN A 61 -20.19 12.84 5.18
N LEU A 62 -19.36 11.88 4.74
CA LEU A 62 -19.80 10.50 4.50
C LEU A 62 -20.37 9.85 5.77
N LEU A 63 -19.75 10.08 6.92
CA LEU A 63 -20.21 9.52 8.19
C LEU A 63 -21.47 10.23 8.70
N ASP A 64 -21.51 11.54 8.62
CA ASP A 64 -22.54 12.35 9.26
C ASP A 64 -23.83 12.45 8.46
N GLN A 65 -23.74 12.34 7.13
CA GLN A 65 -24.90 12.26 6.24
C GLN A 65 -25.49 10.84 6.14
N GLY A 66 -24.91 9.86 6.87
CA GLY A 66 -25.43 8.51 6.95
C GLY A 66 -25.12 7.62 5.75
N TYR A 67 -24.08 7.96 4.95
CA TYR A 67 -23.54 7.04 3.95
C TYR A 67 -23.00 5.78 4.59
N VAL A 68 -22.45 5.92 5.81
CA VAL A 68 -22.03 4.81 6.67
C VAL A 68 -22.58 5.06 8.08
N THR A 69 -23.24 4.07 8.64
CA THR A 69 -23.71 4.15 10.03
C THR A 69 -22.58 3.73 10.99
N LYS A 70 -22.71 4.13 12.26
CA LYS A 70 -21.75 3.75 13.31
C LYS A 70 -21.68 2.23 13.48
N ASP A 71 -22.79 1.53 13.35
CA ASP A 71 -22.85 0.07 13.51
C ASP A 71 -22.13 -0.63 12.35
N VAL A 72 -22.39 -0.21 11.10
CA VAL A 72 -21.70 -0.74 9.91
C VAL A 72 -20.21 -0.50 10.01
N LEU A 73 -19.75 0.73 10.33
CA LEU A 73 -18.33 1.02 10.50
C LEU A 73 -17.71 0.13 11.58
N THR A 74 -18.42 -0.05 12.71
CA THR A 74 -17.91 -0.89 13.81
C THR A 74 -17.77 -2.34 13.40
N GLU A 75 -18.77 -2.89 12.73
CA GLU A 75 -18.75 -4.27 12.22
C GLU A 75 -17.59 -4.47 11.23
N LYS A 76 -17.48 -3.58 10.23
CA LYS A 76 -16.43 -3.70 9.21
C LYS A 76 -15.02 -3.56 9.79
N LEU A 77 -14.80 -2.62 10.71
CA LEU A 77 -13.50 -2.50 11.40
C LEU A 77 -13.14 -3.75 12.21
N ASN A 78 -14.12 -4.37 12.88
CA ASN A 78 -13.91 -5.63 13.59
C ASN A 78 -13.62 -6.78 12.62
N ASP A 79 -14.36 -6.90 11.53
CA ASP A 79 -14.15 -7.94 10.50
C ASP A 79 -12.77 -7.81 9.83
N LEU A 80 -12.27 -6.58 9.66
CA LEU A 80 -10.92 -6.30 9.17
C LEU A 80 -9.82 -6.62 10.20
N GLY A 81 -10.18 -6.89 11.46
CA GLY A 81 -9.27 -7.24 12.54
C GLY A 81 -8.72 -6.06 13.33
N PHE A 82 -9.31 -4.86 13.20
CA PHE A 82 -8.95 -3.72 14.03
C PHE A 82 -9.46 -3.87 15.46
N PHE A 83 -8.74 -3.26 16.41
CA PHE A 83 -9.09 -3.16 17.83
C PHE A 83 -9.16 -4.49 18.60
N GLN A 84 -8.75 -5.57 17.96
CA GLN A 84 -8.68 -6.90 18.57
C GLN A 84 -7.22 -7.32 18.76
N GLY A 85 -6.98 -8.16 19.77
CA GLY A 85 -5.71 -8.87 19.89
C GLY A 85 -5.59 -9.91 18.79
N ASP A 86 -4.38 -10.15 18.31
CA ASP A 86 -4.12 -11.18 17.30
C ASP A 86 -2.78 -11.86 17.59
N THR A 87 -2.49 -12.94 16.89
CA THR A 87 -1.22 -13.66 16.97
C THR A 87 -0.67 -13.91 15.57
N MET A 88 0.65 -13.83 15.42
CA MET A 88 1.36 -14.19 14.22
C MET A 88 2.42 -15.23 14.57
N ASP A 89 2.23 -16.47 14.13
CA ASP A 89 3.12 -17.61 14.40
C ASP A 89 3.51 -17.79 15.89
N GLY A 90 2.52 -17.60 16.78
CA GLY A 90 2.71 -17.69 18.23
C GLY A 90 3.19 -16.40 18.91
N LEU A 91 3.54 -15.37 18.14
CA LEU A 91 3.85 -14.05 18.68
C LEU A 91 2.56 -13.27 18.93
N THR A 92 2.40 -12.73 20.12
CA THR A 92 1.27 -11.87 20.47
C THR A 92 1.42 -10.51 19.80
N CYS A 93 0.44 -10.12 18.99
CA CYS A 93 0.34 -8.78 18.45
C CYS A 93 -0.37 -7.86 19.43
N SER A 94 0.15 -6.64 19.59
CA SER A 94 -0.46 -5.65 20.48
C SER A 94 -1.89 -5.35 20.07
N SER A 95 -2.76 -5.14 21.06
CA SER A 95 -4.11 -4.60 20.82
C SER A 95 -4.05 -3.12 20.50
N SER A 96 -5.12 -2.62 19.89
CA SER A 96 -5.28 -1.20 19.55
C SER A 96 -6.51 -0.61 20.26
N ILE A 97 -6.68 0.70 20.17
CA ILE A 97 -7.69 1.44 20.93
C ILE A 97 -8.73 2.01 19.99
N ASN A 98 -9.99 1.61 20.19
CA ASN A 98 -11.13 2.25 19.53
C ASN A 98 -11.63 3.44 20.39
N ALA A 99 -11.41 4.66 19.90
CA ALA A 99 -11.77 5.86 20.66
C ALA A 99 -13.28 6.08 20.75
N TYR A 100 -14.05 5.80 19.70
CA TYR A 100 -15.49 6.11 19.66
C TYR A 100 -16.39 5.07 20.36
N THR A 101 -15.84 3.97 20.82
CA THR A 101 -16.58 2.99 21.65
C THR A 101 -16.36 3.22 23.16
N ARG A 102 -15.52 4.16 23.55
CA ARG A 102 -15.33 4.51 24.97
C ARG A 102 -16.63 5.06 25.57
N LYS A 103 -16.81 4.85 26.88
CA LYS A 103 -18.04 5.23 27.62
C LYS A 103 -18.49 6.68 27.39
N ASN A 104 -17.57 7.61 27.22
CA ASN A 104 -17.83 9.04 27.04
C ASN A 104 -17.56 9.51 25.60
N ALA A 105 -17.42 8.59 24.66
CA ALA A 105 -17.23 8.95 23.26
C ALA A 105 -18.48 9.55 22.66
N GLY A 106 -18.28 10.63 21.93
CA GLY A 106 -19.34 11.34 21.22
C GLY A 106 -19.17 11.29 19.71
N ARG A 107 -19.85 12.21 19.04
CA ARG A 107 -19.79 12.38 17.59
C ARG A 107 -18.39 12.74 17.11
N LEU A 108 -17.63 13.53 17.88
CA LEU A 108 -16.27 13.93 17.49
C LEU A 108 -15.34 12.71 17.36
N GLU A 109 -15.33 11.81 18.35
CA GLU A 109 -14.50 10.60 18.33
C GLU A 109 -14.87 9.66 17.17
N TYR A 110 -16.16 9.58 16.83
CA TYR A 110 -16.64 8.84 15.67
C TYR A 110 -16.10 9.41 14.36
N LEU A 111 -16.25 10.73 14.16
CA LEU A 111 -15.78 11.40 12.96
C LEU A 111 -14.25 11.33 12.82
N THR A 112 -13.51 11.58 13.91
CA THR A 112 -12.05 11.57 13.88
C THR A 112 -11.49 10.17 13.61
N THR A 113 -12.10 9.11 14.16
CA THR A 113 -11.71 7.73 13.86
C THR A 113 -11.87 7.41 12.37
N GLY A 114 -12.89 7.95 11.71
CA GLY A 114 -13.12 7.73 10.29
C GLY A 114 -11.97 8.17 9.37
N PHE A 115 -11.24 9.21 9.74
CA PHE A 115 -10.02 9.63 9.02
C PHE A 115 -8.71 9.30 9.75
N GLY A 116 -8.76 8.38 10.71
CA GLY A 116 -7.56 7.79 11.32
C GLY A 116 -6.98 8.56 12.50
N GLN A 117 -7.75 9.44 13.16
CA GLN A 117 -7.33 10.14 14.38
C GLN A 117 -8.14 9.72 15.60
N GLY A 118 -7.55 9.87 16.80
CA GLY A 118 -8.18 9.52 18.09
C GLY A 118 -8.11 8.03 18.41
N SER A 119 -8.32 7.14 17.45
CA SER A 119 -8.10 5.70 17.60
C SER A 119 -6.65 5.32 17.27
N THR A 120 -6.17 4.19 17.79
CA THR A 120 -4.84 3.67 17.48
C THR A 120 -4.95 2.30 16.81
N VAL A 121 -4.06 2.03 15.88
CA VAL A 121 -3.95 0.75 15.18
C VAL A 121 -2.50 0.32 15.08
N THR A 122 -2.24 -0.97 14.93
CA THR A 122 -0.88 -1.47 14.74
C THR A 122 -0.55 -1.60 13.25
N PRO A 123 0.74 -1.53 12.84
CA PRO A 123 1.16 -1.82 11.48
C PRO A 123 0.69 -3.19 10.98
N TYR A 124 0.71 -4.21 11.86
CA TYR A 124 0.19 -5.53 11.57
C TYR A 124 -1.29 -5.51 11.19
N GLN A 125 -2.13 -4.83 11.98
CA GLN A 125 -3.57 -4.72 11.70
C GLN A 125 -3.84 -4.01 10.37
N LEU A 126 -3.05 -2.97 10.05
CA LEU A 126 -3.15 -2.28 8.76
C LEU A 126 -2.78 -3.20 7.60
N LEU A 127 -1.64 -3.91 7.67
CA LEU A 127 -1.25 -4.86 6.61
C LEU A 127 -2.32 -5.94 6.41
N LYS A 128 -2.85 -6.53 7.49
CA LYS A 128 -3.93 -7.51 7.43
C LYS A 128 -5.18 -6.91 6.79
N ALA A 129 -5.62 -5.73 7.23
CA ALA A 129 -6.81 -5.07 6.69
C ALA A 129 -6.67 -4.74 5.20
N TYR A 130 -5.53 -4.15 4.79
CA TYR A 130 -5.32 -3.79 3.38
C TYR A 130 -5.12 -5.00 2.46
N SER A 131 -4.89 -6.20 3.00
CA SER A 131 -4.83 -7.43 2.18
C SER A 131 -6.15 -7.75 1.48
N VAL A 132 -7.27 -7.17 1.89
CA VAL A 132 -8.58 -7.33 1.21
C VAL A 132 -8.53 -6.91 -0.26
N PHE A 133 -7.67 -5.94 -0.60
CA PHE A 133 -7.54 -5.42 -1.97
C PHE A 133 -6.77 -6.36 -2.91
N GLY A 134 -6.04 -7.32 -2.35
CA GLY A 134 -5.34 -8.36 -3.11
C GLY A 134 -6.00 -9.75 -3.01
N ASN A 135 -7.11 -9.87 -2.27
CA ASN A 135 -7.76 -11.15 -1.99
C ASN A 135 -9.29 -11.06 -2.13
N ASP A 136 -9.76 -10.33 -3.14
CA ASP A 136 -11.18 -10.23 -3.52
C ASP A 136 -12.13 -9.91 -2.35
N GLY A 137 -11.69 -9.04 -1.43
CA GLY A 137 -12.48 -8.60 -0.29
C GLY A 137 -12.38 -9.48 0.96
N LYS A 138 -11.39 -10.38 1.02
CA LYS A 138 -11.04 -11.17 2.20
C LYS A 138 -9.69 -10.74 2.75
N THR A 139 -9.54 -10.68 4.07
CA THR A 139 -8.20 -10.53 4.66
C THR A 139 -7.45 -11.86 4.62
N VAL A 140 -6.13 -11.79 4.54
CA VAL A 140 -5.25 -12.94 4.77
C VAL A 140 -4.51 -12.76 6.09
N GLN A 141 -4.38 -13.85 6.86
CA GLN A 141 -3.61 -13.85 8.10
C GLN A 141 -2.12 -13.80 7.79
N PRO A 142 -1.40 -12.71 8.14
CA PRO A 142 0.04 -12.67 7.94
C PRO A 142 0.76 -13.74 8.75
N HIS A 143 1.83 -14.31 8.19
CA HIS A 143 2.72 -15.25 8.86
C HIS A 143 4.17 -15.01 8.39
N ILE A 144 5.15 -15.40 9.18
CA ILE A 144 6.58 -15.27 8.91
C ILE A 144 7.27 -16.63 8.85
N VAL A 145 6.64 -17.67 9.39
CA VAL A 145 7.14 -19.05 9.33
C VAL A 145 6.50 -19.74 8.14
N ASP A 146 7.29 -19.99 7.10
CA ASP A 146 6.84 -20.78 5.94
C ASP A 146 6.74 -22.26 6.29
N LYS A 147 7.81 -22.84 6.84
CA LYS A 147 7.86 -24.26 7.23
C LYS A 147 8.80 -24.51 8.39
N VAL A 148 8.57 -25.60 9.09
CA VAL A 148 9.49 -26.16 10.10
C VAL A 148 9.93 -27.54 9.64
N VAL A 149 11.25 -27.76 9.63
CA VAL A 149 11.86 -29.02 9.19
C VAL A 149 12.55 -29.67 10.37
N ASN A 150 12.32 -30.97 10.58
CA ASN A 150 13.08 -31.75 11.55
C ASN A 150 14.55 -31.91 11.04
N PRO A 151 15.56 -31.44 11.77
CA PRO A 151 16.94 -31.43 11.28
C PRO A 151 17.57 -32.82 11.13
N GLU A 152 17.09 -33.81 11.90
CA GLU A 152 17.63 -35.20 11.89
C GLU A 152 17.06 -36.01 10.73
N THR A 153 15.78 -35.83 10.43
CA THR A 153 15.06 -36.63 9.42
C THR A 153 14.84 -35.89 8.11
N ASN A 154 15.14 -34.60 8.06
CA ASN A 154 14.85 -33.68 6.96
C ASN A 154 13.37 -33.67 6.52
N LYS A 155 12.47 -34.11 7.41
CA LYS A 155 11.01 -34.09 7.15
C LYS A 155 10.42 -32.74 7.53
N VAL A 156 9.53 -32.24 6.68
CA VAL A 156 8.70 -31.07 7.00
C VAL A 156 7.67 -31.49 8.06
N VAL A 157 7.72 -30.86 9.24
CA VAL A 157 6.81 -31.11 10.36
C VAL A 157 5.71 -30.05 10.47
N TYR A 158 5.89 -28.91 9.83
CA TYR A 158 4.89 -27.86 9.67
C TYR A 158 5.09 -27.17 8.33
N GLN A 159 4.01 -26.88 7.65
CA GLN A 159 3.98 -26.05 6.45
C GLN A 159 2.86 -25.02 6.60
N ALA A 160 3.16 -23.75 6.44
CA ALA A 160 2.18 -22.69 6.46
C ALA A 160 1.20 -22.85 5.28
N THR A 161 -0.05 -22.55 5.54
CA THR A 161 -1.10 -22.44 4.51
C THR A 161 -1.81 -21.11 4.68
N PRO A 162 -2.13 -20.40 3.59
CA PRO A 162 -2.87 -19.15 3.68
C PRO A 162 -4.21 -19.32 4.40
N LYS A 163 -4.50 -18.44 5.36
CA LYS A 163 -5.76 -18.40 6.09
C LYS A 163 -6.49 -17.11 5.75
N TYR A 164 -7.68 -17.25 5.18
CA TYR A 164 -8.51 -16.12 4.77
C TYR A 164 -9.67 -15.91 5.73
N SER A 165 -10.13 -14.66 5.84
CA SER A 165 -11.40 -14.34 6.50
C SER A 165 -12.60 -14.80 5.68
N LYS A 166 -13.81 -14.65 6.26
CA LYS A 166 -15.04 -14.55 5.44
C LYS A 166 -14.93 -13.39 4.45
N GLN A 167 -15.81 -13.33 3.47
CA GLN A 167 -15.98 -12.17 2.60
C GLN A 167 -16.39 -10.96 3.43
N ILE A 168 -15.59 -9.87 3.39
CA ILE A 168 -15.85 -8.62 4.12
C ILE A 168 -16.47 -7.60 3.18
N PHE A 169 -15.92 -7.50 1.97
CA PHE A 169 -16.42 -6.63 0.89
C PHE A 169 -16.66 -7.44 -0.37
N SER A 170 -17.64 -7.03 -1.16
CA SER A 170 -17.87 -7.59 -2.50
C SER A 170 -16.70 -7.26 -3.44
N THR A 171 -16.50 -8.08 -4.46
CA THR A 171 -15.50 -7.83 -5.51
C THR A 171 -15.77 -6.50 -6.24
N ASN A 172 -17.03 -6.12 -6.39
CA ASN A 172 -17.42 -4.85 -6.97
C ASN A 172 -16.96 -3.66 -6.10
N THR A 173 -17.16 -3.72 -4.79
CA THR A 173 -16.66 -2.70 -3.85
C THR A 173 -15.14 -2.61 -3.90
N ILE A 174 -14.46 -3.75 -3.89
CA ILE A 174 -12.98 -3.79 -3.98
C ILE A 174 -12.49 -3.14 -5.28
N SER A 175 -13.12 -3.45 -6.42
CA SER A 175 -12.74 -2.82 -7.69
C SER A 175 -12.87 -1.30 -7.64
N GLN A 176 -14.01 -0.77 -7.19
CA GLN A 176 -14.24 0.66 -7.11
C GLN A 176 -13.27 1.36 -6.14
N VAL A 177 -12.99 0.76 -4.98
CA VAL A 177 -12.03 1.34 -4.03
C VAL A 177 -10.60 1.28 -4.57
N LYS A 178 -10.23 0.23 -5.31
CA LYS A 178 -8.94 0.17 -6.00
C LYS A 178 -8.80 1.31 -7.02
N ASP A 179 -9.85 1.59 -7.79
CA ASP A 179 -9.86 2.72 -8.75
C ASP A 179 -9.69 4.06 -8.04
N LEU A 180 -10.40 4.26 -6.93
CA LEU A 180 -10.23 5.45 -6.10
C LEU A 180 -8.82 5.57 -5.52
N MET A 181 -8.22 4.48 -5.04
CA MET A 181 -6.85 4.46 -4.53
C MET A 181 -5.81 4.63 -5.64
N LEU A 182 -6.13 4.22 -6.87
CA LEU A 182 -5.30 4.50 -8.04
C LEU A 182 -5.28 6.01 -8.32
N GLY A 183 -6.43 6.68 -8.22
CA GLY A 183 -6.52 8.14 -8.34
C GLY A 183 -5.64 8.89 -7.32
N VAL A 184 -5.47 8.38 -6.10
CA VAL A 184 -4.53 8.97 -5.11
C VAL A 184 -3.09 9.02 -5.66
N ILE A 185 -2.70 8.04 -6.48
CA ILE A 185 -1.34 7.92 -7.06
C ILE A 185 -1.24 8.59 -8.44
N GLU A 186 -2.27 8.42 -9.29
CA GLU A 186 -2.20 8.79 -10.71
C GLU A 186 -2.74 10.18 -11.01
N ASP A 187 -3.64 10.72 -10.16
CA ASP A 187 -4.15 12.08 -10.34
C ASP A 187 -3.04 13.11 -10.08
N GLU A 188 -2.98 14.17 -10.89
CA GLU A 188 -1.97 15.22 -10.77
C GLU A 188 -2.05 16.01 -9.46
N GLN A 189 -3.20 16.01 -8.82
CA GLN A 189 -3.43 16.64 -7.52
C GLN A 189 -3.49 15.59 -6.38
N GLY A 190 -3.30 14.30 -6.69
CA GLY A 190 -3.29 13.22 -5.73
C GLY A 190 -2.13 13.34 -4.74
N THR A 191 -2.41 13.13 -3.46
CA THR A 191 -1.41 13.20 -2.38
C THR A 191 -0.31 12.14 -2.51
N GLY A 192 -0.55 11.10 -3.28
CA GLY A 192 0.36 9.99 -3.52
C GLY A 192 1.13 10.06 -4.83
N LYS A 193 1.00 11.11 -5.65
CA LYS A 193 1.61 11.15 -6.99
C LYS A 193 3.14 10.98 -7.00
N THR A 194 3.82 11.43 -5.96
CA THR A 194 5.27 11.27 -5.82
C THR A 194 5.71 9.82 -5.57
N TYR A 195 4.77 8.96 -5.20
CA TYR A 195 4.99 7.52 -4.97
C TYR A 195 4.80 6.67 -6.23
N ARG A 196 4.34 7.25 -7.35
CA ARG A 196 4.20 6.55 -8.63
C ARG A 196 5.49 5.82 -8.97
N LEU A 197 5.40 4.53 -9.32
CA LEU A 197 6.57 3.75 -9.69
C LEU A 197 7.13 4.23 -11.03
N ASP A 198 8.47 4.14 -11.17
CA ASP A 198 9.18 4.64 -12.35
C ASP A 198 9.20 3.62 -13.53
N ASN A 199 8.45 2.54 -13.38
CA ASN A 199 8.22 1.50 -14.38
C ASN A 199 6.73 1.47 -14.77
N ASP A 200 6.36 0.67 -15.75
CA ASP A 200 4.97 0.55 -16.22
C ASP A 200 4.04 -0.17 -15.22
N VAL A 201 4.51 -0.47 -14.01
CA VAL A 201 3.70 -1.10 -12.97
C VAL A 201 2.86 -0.06 -12.26
N ARG A 202 1.56 -0.15 -12.37
CA ARG A 202 0.63 0.69 -11.61
C ARG A 202 0.52 0.19 -10.17
N MET A 203 0.51 1.14 -9.25
CA MET A 203 0.36 0.90 -7.81
C MET A 203 -0.82 1.69 -7.27
N ILE A 204 -1.62 1.09 -6.45
CA ILE A 204 -2.61 1.80 -5.63
C ILE A 204 -2.03 2.13 -4.27
N GLY A 205 -2.48 3.22 -3.67
CA GLY A 205 -1.97 3.59 -2.36
C GLY A 205 -2.75 4.67 -1.64
N LYS A 206 -2.36 4.89 -0.39
CA LYS A 206 -2.90 5.99 0.43
C LYS A 206 -1.82 6.52 1.35
N THR A 207 -1.68 7.83 1.36
CA THR A 207 -0.84 8.58 2.30
C THR A 207 -1.57 8.83 3.61
N GLY A 208 -0.83 8.94 4.70
CA GLY A 208 -1.34 9.36 5.99
C GLY A 208 -0.34 10.26 6.71
N THR A 209 -0.85 11.32 7.35
CA THR A 209 -0.09 12.19 8.21
C THR A 209 -0.92 12.47 9.45
N GLY A 210 -0.55 11.87 10.57
CA GLY A 210 -1.23 12.03 11.85
C GLY A 210 -0.36 12.80 12.84
N GLN A 211 -0.94 13.73 13.58
CA GLN A 211 -0.22 14.38 14.67
C GLN A 211 0.07 13.37 15.80
N VAL A 212 1.27 13.42 16.34
CA VAL A 212 1.66 12.59 17.48
C VAL A 212 1.11 13.19 18.77
N VAL A 213 0.59 12.35 19.65
CA VAL A 213 0.18 12.79 20.98
C VAL A 213 1.39 12.78 21.91
N GLU A 214 1.71 13.94 22.51
CA GLU A 214 2.77 14.13 23.48
C GLU A 214 2.27 15.01 24.63
N ASN A 215 2.62 14.67 25.87
CA ASN A 215 2.27 15.45 27.08
C ASN A 215 0.76 15.78 27.20
N GLY A 216 -0.11 14.88 26.75
CA GLY A 216 -1.57 15.05 26.82
C GLY A 216 -2.20 15.91 25.72
N GLY A 217 -1.44 16.31 24.69
CA GLY A 217 -1.91 17.08 23.55
C GLY A 217 -1.29 16.62 22.22
N TYR A 218 -1.77 17.16 21.12
CA TYR A 218 -1.17 16.92 19.82
C TYR A 218 0.11 17.75 19.65
N SER A 219 1.20 17.08 19.21
CA SER A 219 2.46 17.76 18.87
C SER A 219 2.24 18.71 17.69
N THR A 220 2.89 19.88 17.74
CA THR A 220 2.90 20.85 16.64
C THR A 220 4.07 20.66 15.68
N THR A 221 5.01 19.77 16.01
CA THR A 221 6.27 19.58 15.28
C THR A 221 6.54 18.14 14.87
N LEU A 222 5.86 17.18 15.49
CA LEU A 222 6.05 15.76 15.22
C LEU A 222 4.80 15.11 14.64
N TYR A 223 5.00 14.38 13.59
CA TYR A 223 3.95 13.67 12.86
C TYR A 223 4.30 12.18 12.69
N MET A 224 3.27 11.38 12.63
CA MET A 224 3.36 10.01 12.16
C MET A 224 3.06 10.03 10.66
N HIS A 225 4.10 9.92 9.84
CA HIS A 225 3.96 9.79 8.40
C HIS A 225 3.76 8.33 8.05
N SER A 226 2.84 8.04 7.16
CA SER A 226 2.55 6.68 6.73
C SER A 226 2.16 6.61 5.26
N PHE A 227 2.44 5.47 4.66
CA PHE A 227 2.01 5.12 3.33
C PHE A 227 1.67 3.64 3.26
N VAL A 228 0.53 3.30 2.67
CA VAL A 228 0.21 1.97 2.21
C VAL A 228 0.27 1.93 0.70
N GLY A 229 0.94 0.93 0.14
CA GLY A 229 1.01 0.69 -1.29
C GLY A 229 0.70 -0.77 -1.61
N ILE A 230 0.01 -0.99 -2.73
CA ILE A 230 -0.35 -2.33 -3.21
C ILE A 230 -0.05 -2.37 -4.70
N ALA A 231 0.74 -3.33 -5.12
CA ALA A 231 1.18 -3.47 -6.51
C ALA A 231 1.34 -4.95 -6.92
N PRO A 232 1.19 -5.26 -8.24
CA PRO A 232 0.60 -4.42 -9.28
C PRO A 232 -0.91 -4.17 -9.06
N TYR A 233 -1.46 -3.11 -9.66
CA TYR A 233 -2.90 -2.80 -9.59
C TYR A 233 -3.75 -3.95 -10.17
N ASP A 234 -3.35 -4.48 -11.32
CA ASP A 234 -4.15 -5.47 -12.05
C ASP A 234 -4.12 -6.85 -11.36
N ASP A 235 -2.98 -7.24 -10.80
CA ASP A 235 -2.77 -8.51 -10.09
C ASP A 235 -1.95 -8.28 -8.82
N PRO A 236 -2.56 -7.87 -7.71
CA PRO A 236 -1.86 -7.51 -6.48
C PRO A 236 -1.01 -8.64 -5.91
N GLN A 237 0.30 -8.44 -5.81
CA GLN A 237 1.28 -9.40 -5.30
C GLN A 237 1.93 -8.93 -3.99
N VAL A 238 1.99 -7.63 -3.78
CA VAL A 238 2.67 -7.03 -2.62
C VAL A 238 1.78 -5.98 -1.98
N VAL A 239 1.58 -6.10 -0.69
CA VAL A 239 1.04 -5.04 0.18
C VAL A 239 2.18 -4.54 1.05
N MET A 240 2.46 -3.25 1.00
CA MET A 240 3.49 -2.60 1.80
C MET A 240 2.88 -1.52 2.69
N PHE A 241 3.33 -1.47 3.92
CA PHE A 241 3.04 -0.38 4.84
C PHE A 241 4.35 0.19 5.39
N LEU A 242 4.59 1.48 5.16
CA LEU A 242 5.72 2.20 5.71
C LEU A 242 5.21 3.29 6.66
N THR A 243 5.81 3.39 7.83
CA THR A 243 5.50 4.46 8.79
C THR A 243 6.74 4.87 9.57
N PHE A 244 6.83 6.15 9.89
CA PHE A 244 7.84 6.67 10.80
C PHE A 244 7.36 7.96 11.48
N LYS A 245 7.94 8.22 12.66
CA LYS A 245 7.69 9.43 13.43
C LYS A 245 8.81 10.44 13.16
N SER A 246 8.48 11.61 12.64
CA SER A 246 9.44 12.68 12.43
C SER A 246 8.78 14.05 12.30
N GLY A 247 9.60 15.12 12.18
CA GLY A 247 9.14 16.42 11.67
C GLY A 247 8.84 16.35 10.15
N ASP A 248 8.08 17.30 9.65
CA ASP A 248 7.61 17.34 8.25
C ASP A 248 8.75 17.28 7.21
N SER A 249 9.90 17.87 7.52
CA SER A 249 11.04 17.92 6.59
C SER A 249 11.57 16.55 6.14
N TYR A 250 11.29 15.49 6.90
CA TYR A 250 11.73 14.12 6.55
C TYR A 250 10.74 13.37 5.68
N ALA A 251 9.50 13.81 5.59
CA ALA A 251 8.46 13.16 4.77
C ALA A 251 8.85 13.06 3.29
N GLN A 252 9.64 14.01 2.79
CA GLN A 252 10.12 14.06 1.40
C GLN A 252 10.97 12.85 0.96
N TYR A 253 11.56 12.10 1.90
CA TYR A 253 12.38 10.92 1.58
C TYR A 253 11.55 9.64 1.43
N MET A 254 10.32 9.64 1.94
CA MET A 254 9.45 8.48 1.97
C MET A 254 9.13 7.91 0.57
N PRO A 255 8.83 8.73 -0.45
CA PRO A 255 8.54 8.21 -1.79
C PRO A 255 9.66 7.35 -2.38
N ASN A 256 10.91 7.77 -2.25
CA ASN A 256 12.05 7.02 -2.78
C ASN A 256 12.23 5.67 -2.07
N ILE A 257 12.07 5.64 -0.74
CA ILE A 257 12.13 4.39 0.04
C ILE A 257 11.02 3.44 -0.41
N VAL A 258 9.79 3.96 -0.54
CA VAL A 258 8.64 3.16 -1.00
C VAL A 258 8.87 2.60 -2.40
N LYS A 259 9.28 3.42 -3.36
CA LYS A 259 9.54 2.99 -4.75
C LYS A 259 10.61 1.89 -4.80
N GLN A 260 11.74 2.12 -4.14
CA GLN A 260 12.82 1.14 -4.10
C GLN A 260 12.35 -0.17 -3.48
N THR A 261 11.76 -0.12 -2.30
CA THR A 261 11.31 -1.32 -1.57
C THR A 261 10.23 -2.09 -2.34
N MET A 262 9.27 -1.38 -2.94
CA MET A 262 8.21 -2.02 -3.75
C MET A 262 8.80 -2.73 -4.96
N ASN A 263 9.71 -2.06 -5.70
CA ASN A 263 10.36 -2.67 -6.86
C ASN A 263 11.16 -3.91 -6.49
N GLU A 264 11.92 -3.86 -5.39
CA GLU A 264 12.68 -5.01 -4.89
C GLU A 264 11.75 -6.15 -4.45
N ALA A 265 10.65 -5.84 -3.74
CA ALA A 265 9.68 -6.84 -3.32
C ALA A 265 9.01 -7.54 -4.52
N LEU A 266 8.60 -6.79 -5.52
CA LEU A 266 8.01 -7.34 -6.75
C LEU A 266 8.99 -8.26 -7.48
N GLN A 267 10.28 -7.92 -7.54
CA GLN A 267 11.31 -8.79 -8.12
C GLN A 267 11.47 -10.10 -7.31
N VAL A 268 11.38 -10.03 -5.99
CA VAL A 268 11.46 -11.23 -5.12
C VAL A 268 10.26 -12.14 -5.38
N VAL A 269 9.05 -11.57 -5.39
CA VAL A 269 7.81 -12.33 -5.63
C VAL A 269 7.82 -12.97 -7.02
N ASN A 270 8.21 -12.23 -8.05
CA ASN A 270 8.30 -12.76 -9.41
C ASN A 270 9.27 -13.94 -9.50
N ARG A 271 10.44 -13.86 -8.83
CA ARG A 271 11.41 -14.97 -8.76
C ARG A 271 10.86 -16.16 -7.99
N TYR A 272 10.11 -15.94 -6.91
CA TYR A 272 9.48 -17.00 -6.14
C TYR A 272 8.41 -17.71 -6.96
N ASN A 273 7.52 -16.97 -7.60
CA ASN A 273 6.47 -17.51 -8.45
C ASN A 273 7.05 -18.30 -9.64
N ALA A 274 8.09 -17.79 -10.27
CA ALA A 274 8.76 -18.48 -11.36
C ALA A 274 9.38 -19.82 -10.95
N LYS A 275 9.85 -19.97 -9.69
CA LYS A 275 10.37 -21.24 -9.16
C LYS A 275 9.28 -22.24 -8.77
N ASN A 276 8.11 -21.75 -8.39
CA ASN A 276 7.02 -22.58 -7.87
C ASN A 276 5.96 -22.94 -8.91
N THR A 277 5.90 -22.21 -10.02
CA THR A 277 5.17 -22.70 -11.19
C THR A 277 5.93 -23.90 -11.73
N THR A 278 5.38 -25.12 -11.53
CA THR A 278 5.87 -26.34 -12.17
C THR A 278 6.11 -26.04 -13.65
N ALA A 279 7.36 -25.97 -14.00
CA ALA A 279 7.98 -25.81 -15.29
C ALA A 279 7.03 -25.85 -16.52
N VAL A 280 6.31 -24.79 -16.78
CA VAL A 280 6.20 -24.33 -18.16
C VAL A 280 7.54 -23.64 -18.40
N ASP A 281 8.36 -24.28 -19.21
CA ASP A 281 9.71 -23.86 -19.59
C ASP A 281 9.62 -22.47 -20.23
N GLN A 282 9.56 -21.40 -19.42
CA GLN A 282 9.64 -20.03 -19.90
C GLN A 282 11.09 -19.73 -20.24
N SER A 283 11.58 -20.42 -21.25
CA SER A 283 12.85 -20.09 -21.85
C SER A 283 12.67 -18.87 -22.76
N TYR A 284 13.47 -17.85 -22.53
CA TYR A 284 13.54 -16.68 -23.38
C TYR A 284 14.77 -16.79 -24.28
N THR A 285 14.61 -16.38 -25.52
CA THR A 285 15.75 -16.19 -26.41
C THR A 285 16.22 -14.75 -26.25
N LEU A 286 17.48 -14.54 -25.88
CA LEU A 286 18.04 -13.21 -25.73
C LEU A 286 18.18 -12.49 -27.06
N ASP A 287 17.71 -11.26 -27.11
CA ASP A 287 17.99 -10.35 -28.22
C ASP A 287 19.44 -9.87 -28.20
N SER A 288 19.91 -9.19 -29.25
CA SER A 288 21.14 -8.42 -29.22
C SER A 288 20.86 -7.07 -28.56
N TYR A 289 21.56 -6.77 -27.49
CA TYR A 289 21.45 -5.53 -26.74
C TYR A 289 22.58 -4.53 -27.00
N THR A 290 23.56 -4.90 -27.81
CA THR A 290 24.69 -4.03 -28.17
C THR A 290 24.19 -2.70 -28.74
N ASN A 291 24.78 -1.60 -28.30
CA ASN A 291 24.42 -0.21 -28.64
C ASN A 291 23.06 0.26 -28.10
N GLN A 292 22.39 -0.52 -27.28
CA GLN A 292 21.14 -0.09 -26.63
C GLN A 292 21.42 0.58 -25.29
N SER A 293 20.47 1.42 -24.82
CA SER A 293 20.56 2.04 -23.51
C SER A 293 20.58 1.00 -22.39
N VAL A 294 21.51 1.13 -21.45
CA VAL A 294 21.65 0.25 -20.29
C VAL A 294 20.38 0.18 -19.48
N ASN A 295 19.73 1.33 -19.22
CA ASN A 295 18.49 1.38 -18.43
C ASN A 295 17.34 0.65 -19.13
N TYR A 296 17.21 0.81 -20.44
CA TYR A 296 16.21 0.10 -21.24
C TYR A 296 16.44 -1.42 -21.19
N VAL A 297 17.68 -1.85 -21.43
CA VAL A 297 18.04 -3.29 -21.41
C VAL A 297 17.83 -3.90 -20.04
N LYS A 298 18.26 -3.20 -18.98
CA LYS A 298 18.05 -3.63 -17.60
C LYS A 298 16.57 -3.85 -17.33
N SER A 299 15.70 -2.85 -17.56
CA SER A 299 14.26 -2.95 -17.34
C SER A 299 13.63 -4.08 -18.16
N LYS A 300 14.02 -4.22 -19.43
CA LYS A 300 13.53 -5.27 -20.33
C LYS A 300 13.89 -6.68 -19.85
N LEU A 301 15.09 -6.89 -19.36
CA LEU A 301 15.56 -8.19 -18.84
C LEU A 301 14.94 -8.51 -17.48
N GLU A 302 14.86 -7.51 -16.60
CA GLU A 302 14.23 -7.65 -15.28
C GLU A 302 12.73 -7.93 -15.39
N SER A 303 12.02 -7.35 -16.37
CA SER A 303 10.60 -7.67 -16.66
C SER A 303 10.37 -9.14 -17.05
N LYS A 304 11.44 -9.84 -17.52
CA LYS A 304 11.45 -11.28 -17.80
C LYS A 304 11.97 -12.11 -16.62
N SER A 305 12.04 -11.50 -15.43
CA SER A 305 12.57 -12.15 -14.21
C SER A 305 14.02 -12.65 -14.35
N LEU A 306 14.81 -11.99 -15.19
CA LEU A 306 16.24 -12.26 -15.32
C LEU A 306 17.04 -11.36 -14.36
N SER A 307 18.11 -11.88 -13.79
CA SER A 307 19.02 -11.11 -12.94
C SER A 307 20.03 -10.37 -13.81
N VAL A 308 20.10 -9.03 -13.70
CA VAL A 308 21.02 -8.23 -14.54
C VAL A 308 22.18 -7.72 -13.71
N GLN A 309 23.40 -7.99 -14.17
CA GLN A 309 24.61 -7.42 -13.60
C GLN A 309 25.30 -6.50 -14.60
N ILE A 310 25.39 -5.22 -14.26
CA ILE A 310 26.05 -4.21 -15.08
C ILE A 310 27.53 -4.14 -14.68
N ILE A 311 28.41 -4.14 -15.69
CA ILE A 311 29.86 -4.02 -15.55
C ILE A 311 30.31 -2.79 -16.33
N GLY A 312 30.81 -1.79 -15.62
CA GLY A 312 31.13 -0.47 -16.17
C GLY A 312 30.14 0.60 -15.72
N ASN A 313 30.30 1.81 -16.23
CA ASN A 313 29.49 2.97 -15.88
C ASN A 313 29.01 3.78 -17.10
N GLY A 314 29.12 3.22 -18.29
CA GLY A 314 28.62 3.80 -19.52
C GLY A 314 27.10 3.72 -19.65
N SER A 315 26.52 4.56 -20.52
CA SER A 315 25.08 4.61 -20.75
C SER A 315 24.60 3.61 -21.83
N SER A 316 25.51 3.02 -22.59
CA SER A 316 25.21 2.08 -23.69
C SER A 316 25.86 0.73 -23.47
N VAL A 317 25.18 -0.32 -23.89
CA VAL A 317 25.68 -1.70 -23.86
C VAL A 317 26.75 -1.90 -24.94
N ILE A 318 27.94 -2.38 -24.55
CA ILE A 318 29.01 -2.78 -25.48
C ILE A 318 28.95 -4.27 -25.76
N GLU A 319 28.73 -5.06 -24.70
CA GLU A 319 28.78 -6.52 -24.76
C GLU A 319 27.75 -7.11 -23.78
N GLN A 320 27.27 -8.29 -24.07
CA GLN A 320 26.36 -9.04 -23.20
C GLN A 320 26.79 -10.50 -23.08
N TYR A 321 26.49 -11.10 -21.93
CA TYR A 321 26.59 -12.53 -21.73
C TYR A 321 25.42 -13.04 -20.88
N PRO A 322 24.70 -14.11 -21.26
CA PRO A 322 24.92 -14.93 -22.46
C PRO A 322 24.74 -14.13 -23.76
N LEU A 323 25.32 -14.68 -24.84
CA LEU A 323 25.29 -14.04 -26.15
C LEU A 323 23.84 -13.91 -26.68
N ALA A 324 23.63 -13.03 -27.65
CA ALA A 324 22.37 -12.96 -28.38
C ALA A 324 22.00 -14.33 -28.97
N LYS A 325 20.69 -14.65 -28.98
CA LYS A 325 20.10 -15.94 -29.36
C LYS A 325 20.31 -17.09 -28.36
N SER A 326 21.03 -16.88 -27.26
CA SER A 326 21.05 -17.85 -26.17
C SER A 326 19.67 -18.00 -25.54
N LYS A 327 19.31 -19.22 -25.13
CA LYS A 327 18.15 -19.48 -24.30
C LYS A 327 18.53 -19.28 -22.84
N VAL A 328 17.70 -18.54 -22.14
CA VAL A 328 17.78 -18.29 -20.71
C VAL A 328 16.42 -18.54 -20.08
N THR A 329 16.41 -18.91 -18.81
CA THR A 329 15.20 -19.15 -18.02
C THR A 329 15.06 -18.10 -16.95
N SER A 330 13.86 -17.92 -16.43
CA SER A 330 13.61 -17.00 -15.29
C SER A 330 14.58 -17.28 -14.14
N GLY A 331 15.22 -16.24 -13.61
CA GLY A 331 16.23 -16.30 -12.57
C GLY A 331 17.68 -16.41 -13.08
N ASP A 332 17.89 -16.67 -14.37
CA ASP A 332 19.23 -16.68 -14.95
C ASP A 332 19.87 -15.29 -14.90
N LYS A 333 21.21 -15.27 -14.78
CA LYS A 333 21.98 -14.03 -14.72
C LYS A 333 22.44 -13.62 -16.11
N VAL A 334 22.18 -12.35 -16.45
CA VAL A 334 22.68 -11.70 -17.66
C VAL A 334 23.67 -10.61 -17.29
N PHE A 335 24.86 -10.66 -17.84
CA PHE A 335 25.89 -9.65 -17.67
C PHE A 335 25.81 -8.65 -18.83
N ILE A 336 25.81 -7.38 -18.51
CA ILE A 336 25.80 -6.27 -19.45
C ILE A 336 27.06 -5.46 -19.22
N LYS A 337 27.98 -5.44 -20.20
CA LYS A 337 29.19 -4.64 -20.16
C LYS A 337 28.96 -3.29 -20.83
N THR A 338 29.44 -2.25 -20.20
CA THR A 338 29.44 -0.87 -20.67
C THR A 338 30.85 -0.28 -20.65
N GLU A 339 31.03 0.94 -21.16
CA GLU A 339 32.31 1.61 -21.06
C GLU A 339 32.81 1.75 -19.60
N GLY A 340 34.14 1.83 -19.40
CA GLY A 340 34.76 2.18 -18.14
C GLY A 340 35.39 1.02 -17.33
N LYS A 341 35.33 -0.23 -17.79
CA LYS A 341 36.10 -1.36 -17.22
C LYS A 341 36.63 -2.32 -18.27
N ASP A 342 37.93 -2.59 -18.23
CA ASP A 342 38.60 -3.64 -19.02
C ASP A 342 38.37 -5.00 -18.38
N ILE A 343 37.22 -5.58 -18.56
CA ILE A 343 36.88 -6.94 -18.16
C ILE A 343 36.28 -7.64 -19.37
N THR A 344 36.79 -8.82 -19.71
CA THR A 344 36.15 -9.66 -20.73
C THR A 344 35.04 -10.46 -20.08
N LEU A 345 33.85 -10.47 -20.71
CA LEU A 345 32.77 -11.34 -20.27
C LEU A 345 33.08 -12.80 -20.59
N PRO A 346 32.55 -13.75 -19.80
CA PRO A 346 32.81 -15.20 -19.98
C PRO A 346 32.49 -15.72 -21.37
#